data_68adb985aa1d23ee6dde3ca0bc10d98a
#
_entry.id   68adb985aa1d23ee6dde3ca0bc10d98a
#
_cell.length_a   1.000
_cell.length_b   1.000
_cell.length_c   1.000
_cell.angle_alpha   90.00
_cell.angle_beta   90.00
_cell.angle_gamma   90.00
#
_symmetry.space_group_name_H-M   'P 1'
#
loop_
_entity.id
_entity.type
_entity.pdbx_description
1 polymer ?
#
loop_
_entity_poly.entity_id
_entity_poly.type
_entity_poly.pdbx_seq_one_letter_code
_entity_poly.pdbx_strand_id
1 'polypeptide(L)'
;MLQDIQFKSAQHVIDEVRNMNVKGGSPFGRAAAWAYSLACTQERFAGRADLTARFDDISSQLLALKPTMATIYNTKSLVYKKLDSFPEETALDIITCEIDALCQRIIHYSLDSVNRLGENGANLIRDGASVLMHSYSSALMSVFTAAARQGRKFSLTCTESRPLRESRVAAKILQELHVPVTYITDASVWEFMPACDLIIMGADTIAWDGSVANKMGTALISQLAQCCRKPVYIASELY
;
A
#
# COMPACT_ATOMS: atom_id res chain seq x y z
N MET A 1 6.00 -10.39 -10.37
CA MET A 1 5.37 -10.16 -9.04
C MET A 1 6.48 -10.15 -8.00
N LEU A 2 6.50 -9.17 -7.09
CA LEU A 2 7.32 -9.29 -5.89
C LEU A 2 6.85 -10.57 -5.18
N GLN A 3 7.77 -11.50 -4.89
CA GLN A 3 7.43 -12.71 -4.15
C GLN A 3 6.81 -12.29 -2.82
N ASP A 4 5.68 -12.89 -2.47
CA ASP A 4 5.07 -12.69 -1.16
C ASP A 4 6.06 -13.18 -0.10
N ILE A 5 6.44 -12.27 0.79
CA ILE A 5 7.35 -12.57 1.89
C ILE A 5 6.63 -13.54 2.81
N GLN A 6 7.19 -14.73 3.01
CA GLN A 6 6.72 -15.65 4.06
C GLN A 6 7.26 -15.17 5.40
N PHE A 7 6.42 -14.53 6.18
CA PHE A 7 6.78 -14.09 7.53
C PHE A 7 6.88 -15.26 8.49
N LYS A 8 7.95 -15.27 9.30
CA LYS A 8 8.27 -16.37 10.23
C LYS A 8 7.87 -16.07 11.67
N SER A 9 7.80 -14.78 12.06
CA SER A 9 7.45 -14.31 13.40
C SER A 9 7.03 -12.84 13.33
N ALA A 10 6.41 -12.31 14.38
CA ALA A 10 6.10 -10.89 14.49
C ALA A 10 7.37 -10.02 14.35
N GLN A 11 8.48 -10.42 14.95
CA GLN A 11 9.75 -9.70 14.82
C GLN A 11 10.28 -9.71 13.39
N HIS A 12 10.16 -10.84 12.68
CA HIS A 12 10.56 -10.93 11.28
C HIS A 12 9.75 -9.97 10.39
N VAL A 13 8.45 -9.79 10.66
CA VAL A 13 7.64 -8.77 9.96
C VAL A 13 8.23 -7.37 10.15
N ILE A 14 8.53 -7.01 11.39
CA ILE A 14 9.09 -5.69 11.74
C ILE A 14 10.44 -5.47 11.04
N ASP A 15 11.28 -6.50 11.01
CA ASP A 15 12.60 -6.44 10.35
C ASP A 15 12.47 -6.29 8.84
N GLU A 16 11.52 -6.97 8.19
CA GLU A 16 11.25 -6.84 6.75
C GLU A 16 10.71 -5.44 6.39
N VAL A 17 9.91 -4.83 7.27
CA VAL A 17 9.47 -3.43 7.15
C VAL A 17 10.65 -2.48 7.32
N ARG A 18 11.51 -2.71 8.31
CA ARG A 18 12.72 -1.92 8.57
C ARG A 18 13.69 -1.95 7.40
N ASN A 19 13.91 -3.12 6.83
CA ASN A 19 14.82 -3.35 5.71
C ASN A 19 14.23 -2.91 4.35
N MET A 20 13.05 -2.29 4.35
CA MET A 20 12.36 -1.82 3.13
C MET A 20 12.06 -2.93 2.12
N ASN A 21 11.90 -4.18 2.58
CA ASN A 21 11.48 -5.30 1.74
C ASN A 21 9.95 -5.28 1.52
N VAL A 22 9.19 -4.79 2.49
CA VAL A 22 7.76 -4.44 2.32
C VAL A 22 7.65 -3.06 1.68
N LYS A 23 6.87 -2.93 0.60
CA LYS A 23 6.72 -1.68 -0.18
C LYS A 23 5.26 -1.43 -0.56
N GLY A 24 4.82 -0.19 -0.36
CA GLY A 24 3.46 0.27 -0.71
C GLY A 24 2.49 0.25 0.48
N GLY A 25 1.47 1.11 0.43
CA GLY A 25 0.51 1.31 1.52
C GLY A 25 -0.21 0.05 1.95
N SER A 26 -0.86 -0.65 1.01
CA SER A 26 -1.57 -1.92 1.27
C SER A 26 -0.68 -3.01 1.88
N PRO A 27 0.55 -3.28 1.37
CA PRO A 27 1.45 -4.23 2.00
C PRO A 27 1.84 -3.88 3.43
N PHE A 28 1.97 -2.59 3.80
CA PHE A 28 2.26 -2.21 5.18
C PHE A 28 1.12 -2.51 6.14
N GLY A 29 -0.14 -2.30 5.73
CA GLY A 29 -1.31 -2.69 6.51
C GLY A 29 -1.37 -4.20 6.71
N ARG A 30 -1.16 -4.99 5.64
CA ARG A 30 -1.10 -6.45 5.74
C ARG A 30 0.06 -6.93 6.60
N ALA A 31 1.24 -6.30 6.53
CA ALA A 31 2.36 -6.61 7.39
C ALA A 31 2.02 -6.38 8.86
N ALA A 32 1.35 -5.27 9.20
CA ALA A 32 0.88 -5.03 10.56
C ALA A 32 -0.09 -6.14 11.03
N ALA A 33 -1.06 -6.53 10.20
CA ALA A 33 -1.97 -7.64 10.52
C ALA A 33 -1.20 -8.95 10.71
N TRP A 34 -0.21 -9.26 9.86
CA TRP A 34 0.65 -10.43 10.04
C TRP A 34 1.44 -10.41 11.34
N ALA A 35 1.95 -9.25 11.77
CA ALA A 35 2.69 -9.14 13.03
C ALA A 35 1.81 -9.50 14.23
N TYR A 36 0.58 -8.98 14.30
CA TYR A 36 -0.37 -9.35 15.35
C TYR A 36 -0.81 -10.82 15.29
N SER A 37 -1.11 -11.33 14.10
CA SER A 37 -1.49 -12.73 13.88
C SER A 37 -0.41 -13.69 14.36
N LEU A 38 0.85 -13.44 13.98
CA LEU A 38 1.99 -14.29 14.37
C LEU A 38 2.30 -14.18 15.86
N ALA A 39 2.11 -13.03 16.49
CA ALA A 39 2.19 -12.92 17.95
C ALA A 39 1.11 -13.79 18.61
N CYS A 40 -0.15 -13.70 18.16
CA CYS A 40 -1.24 -14.52 18.71
C CYS A 40 -1.04 -16.02 18.54
N THR A 41 -0.44 -16.46 17.43
CA THR A 41 -0.35 -17.89 17.08
C THR A 41 0.94 -18.56 17.54
N GLN A 42 2.01 -17.80 17.74
CA GLN A 42 3.35 -18.35 18.01
C GLN A 42 3.91 -17.99 19.39
N GLU A 43 3.42 -16.91 20.01
CA GLU A 43 3.93 -16.46 21.30
C GLU A 43 3.00 -16.94 22.43
N ARG A 44 3.52 -16.99 23.65
CA ARG A 44 2.76 -17.34 24.85
C ARG A 44 2.73 -16.15 25.79
N PHE A 45 1.57 -15.90 26.37
CA PHE A 45 1.32 -14.76 27.23
C PHE A 45 0.86 -15.22 28.61
N ALA A 46 1.33 -14.57 29.66
CA ALA A 46 0.92 -14.83 31.02
C ALA A 46 -0.52 -14.37 31.31
N GLY A 47 -1.03 -13.43 30.53
CA GLY A 47 -2.38 -12.87 30.65
C GLY A 47 -2.62 -11.76 29.63
N ARG A 48 -3.82 -11.14 29.72
CA ARG A 48 -4.24 -10.06 28.80
C ARG A 48 -3.29 -8.86 28.81
N ALA A 49 -2.76 -8.49 29.99
CA ALA A 49 -1.83 -7.37 30.11
C ALA A 49 -0.52 -7.61 29.35
N ASP A 50 0.00 -8.83 29.38
CA ASP A 50 1.20 -9.24 28.66
C ASP A 50 0.97 -9.25 27.14
N LEU A 51 -0.17 -9.75 26.67
CA LEU A 51 -0.60 -9.66 25.28
C LEU A 51 -0.70 -8.21 24.81
N THR A 52 -1.32 -7.34 25.62
CA THR A 52 -1.46 -5.90 25.30
C THR A 52 -0.10 -5.23 25.19
N ALA A 53 0.80 -5.48 26.14
CA ALA A 53 2.17 -4.94 26.12
C ALA A 53 2.92 -5.37 24.85
N ARG A 54 2.75 -6.61 24.41
CA ARG A 54 3.33 -7.08 23.14
C ARG A 54 2.74 -6.38 21.93
N PHE A 55 1.44 -6.13 21.91
CA PHE A 55 0.79 -5.38 20.83
C PHE A 55 1.23 -3.92 20.80
N ASP A 56 1.45 -3.30 21.97
CA ASP A 56 2.00 -1.95 22.07
C ASP A 56 3.42 -1.88 21.51
N ASP A 57 4.25 -2.88 21.78
CA ASP A 57 5.61 -2.99 21.23
C ASP A 57 5.58 -3.12 19.70
N ILE A 58 4.78 -4.05 19.14
CA ILE A 58 4.59 -4.21 17.70
C ILE A 58 4.14 -2.90 17.06
N SER A 59 3.11 -2.26 17.63
CA SER A 59 2.55 -1.00 17.16
C SER A 59 3.60 0.12 17.15
N SER A 60 4.31 0.27 18.25
CA SER A 60 5.32 1.31 18.44
C SER A 60 6.44 1.19 17.41
N GLN A 61 6.96 -0.02 17.20
CA GLN A 61 8.02 -0.27 16.23
C GLN A 61 7.55 0.00 14.79
N LEU A 62 6.39 -0.51 14.37
CA LEU A 62 5.87 -0.32 13.02
C LEU A 62 5.54 1.14 12.71
N LEU A 63 4.91 1.86 13.66
CA LEU A 63 4.58 3.27 13.50
C LEU A 63 5.83 4.16 13.50
N ALA A 64 6.85 3.84 14.28
CA ALA A 64 8.13 4.55 14.24
C ALA A 64 8.84 4.38 12.90
N LEU A 65 8.74 3.20 12.27
CA LEU A 65 9.32 2.92 10.96
C LEU A 65 8.56 3.61 9.81
N LYS A 66 7.24 3.75 9.92
CA LYS A 66 6.35 4.26 8.86
C LYS A 66 5.27 5.19 9.43
N PRO A 67 5.64 6.37 9.92
CA PRO A 67 4.71 7.25 10.64
C PRO A 67 3.61 7.87 9.76
N THR A 68 3.74 7.84 8.45
CA THR A 68 2.74 8.38 7.51
C THR A 68 1.82 7.32 6.91
N MET A 69 1.96 6.04 7.28
CA MET A 69 1.18 4.95 6.69
C MET A 69 -0.14 4.74 7.44
N ALA A 70 -1.22 5.30 6.92
CA ALA A 70 -2.57 5.17 7.51
C ALA A 70 -2.98 3.70 7.71
N THR A 71 -2.61 2.80 6.80
CA THR A 71 -2.97 1.38 6.87
C THR A 71 -2.43 0.68 8.12
N ILE A 72 -1.26 1.08 8.65
CA ILE A 72 -0.74 0.56 9.92
C ILE A 72 -1.60 1.05 11.08
N TYR A 73 -1.96 2.36 11.11
CA TYR A 73 -2.84 2.93 12.12
C TYR A 73 -4.22 2.29 12.12
N ASN A 74 -4.79 2.09 10.94
CA ASN A 74 -6.11 1.48 10.78
C ASN A 74 -6.10 0.02 11.26
N THR A 75 -5.10 -0.78 10.88
CA THR A 75 -4.93 -2.14 11.36
C THR A 75 -4.79 -2.19 12.88
N LYS A 76 -3.94 -1.33 13.47
CA LYS A 76 -3.84 -1.17 14.93
C LYS A 76 -5.21 -0.90 15.53
N SER A 77 -5.91 0.12 15.02
CA SER A 77 -7.22 0.53 15.56
C SER A 77 -8.23 -0.61 15.55
N LEU A 78 -8.29 -1.39 14.47
CA LEU A 78 -9.18 -2.54 14.36
C LEU A 78 -8.84 -3.65 15.38
N VAL A 79 -7.54 -3.94 15.55
CA VAL A 79 -7.07 -4.95 16.51
C VAL A 79 -7.39 -4.53 17.94
N TYR A 80 -7.10 -3.26 18.31
CA TYR A 80 -7.36 -2.77 19.66
C TYR A 80 -8.86 -2.65 19.95
N LYS A 81 -9.66 -2.18 18.99
CA LYS A 81 -11.13 -2.19 19.13
C LYS A 81 -11.68 -3.59 19.36
N LYS A 82 -11.13 -4.61 18.70
CA LYS A 82 -11.49 -6.00 18.96
C LYS A 82 -11.03 -6.46 20.33
N LEU A 83 -9.79 -6.16 20.72
CA LEU A 83 -9.24 -6.50 22.04
C LEU A 83 -10.09 -5.90 23.17
N ASP A 84 -10.47 -4.62 23.03
CA ASP A 84 -11.27 -3.90 24.02
C ASP A 84 -12.73 -4.38 24.09
N SER A 85 -13.20 -5.07 23.05
CA SER A 85 -14.57 -5.62 23.03
C SER A 85 -14.76 -6.89 23.87
N PHE A 86 -13.68 -7.51 24.32
CA PHE A 86 -13.78 -8.72 25.16
C PHE A 86 -14.01 -8.35 26.63
N PRO A 87 -14.94 -9.02 27.34
CA PRO A 87 -15.04 -8.99 28.79
C PRO A 87 -13.72 -9.32 29.48
N GLU A 88 -13.55 -8.85 30.70
CA GLU A 88 -12.28 -9.00 31.45
C GLU A 88 -11.95 -10.47 31.72
N GLU A 89 -12.99 -11.29 31.96
CA GLU A 89 -12.91 -12.73 32.24
C GLU A 89 -12.71 -13.61 31.01
N THR A 90 -12.65 -13.02 29.81
CA THR A 90 -12.49 -13.85 28.59
C THR A 90 -11.16 -14.56 28.58
N ALA A 91 -11.19 -15.87 28.34
CA ALA A 91 -10.00 -16.70 28.28
C ALA A 91 -9.06 -16.24 27.15
N LEU A 92 -7.77 -16.27 27.43
CA LEU A 92 -6.73 -15.69 26.56
C LEU A 92 -6.63 -16.39 25.21
N ASP A 93 -6.87 -17.69 25.16
CA ASP A 93 -6.91 -18.49 23.93
C ASP A 93 -8.06 -18.05 23.00
N ILE A 94 -9.21 -17.69 23.55
CA ILE A 94 -10.33 -17.14 22.80
C ILE A 94 -9.93 -15.78 22.21
N ILE A 95 -9.31 -14.92 23.03
CA ILE A 95 -8.87 -13.58 22.58
C ILE A 95 -7.87 -13.69 21.43
N THR A 96 -6.84 -14.51 21.60
CA THR A 96 -5.80 -14.66 20.57
C THR A 96 -6.33 -15.31 19.29
N CYS A 97 -7.22 -16.29 19.39
CA CYS A 97 -7.87 -16.91 18.25
C CYS A 97 -8.73 -15.92 17.45
N GLU A 98 -9.55 -15.12 18.15
CA GLU A 98 -10.42 -14.14 17.51
C GLU A 98 -9.65 -12.95 16.89
N ILE A 99 -8.54 -12.55 17.50
CA ILE A 99 -7.67 -11.51 16.94
C ILE A 99 -6.93 -12.05 15.72
N ASP A 100 -6.41 -13.27 15.76
CA ASP A 100 -5.83 -13.90 14.56
C ASP A 100 -6.85 -13.97 13.43
N ALA A 101 -8.06 -14.44 13.69
CA ALA A 101 -9.14 -14.48 12.69
C ALA A 101 -9.46 -13.10 12.12
N LEU A 102 -9.43 -12.04 12.94
CA LEU A 102 -9.58 -10.65 12.46
C LEU A 102 -8.41 -10.26 11.54
N CYS A 103 -7.17 -10.54 11.93
CA CYS A 103 -5.99 -10.24 11.14
C CYS A 103 -6.02 -10.94 9.77
N GLN A 104 -6.40 -12.21 9.74
CA GLN A 104 -6.58 -12.95 8.48
C GLN A 104 -7.65 -12.30 7.59
N ARG A 105 -8.78 -11.85 8.16
CA ARG A 105 -9.82 -11.12 7.39
C ARG A 105 -9.28 -9.80 6.83
N ILE A 106 -8.49 -9.04 7.60
CA ILE A 106 -7.86 -7.78 7.13
C ILE A 106 -6.95 -8.07 5.94
N ILE A 107 -6.12 -9.12 6.02
CA ILE A 107 -5.20 -9.51 4.95
C ILE A 107 -5.96 -9.87 3.67
N HIS A 108 -6.97 -10.73 3.77
CA HIS A 108 -7.78 -11.15 2.62
C HIS A 108 -8.56 -9.98 2.02
N TYR A 109 -9.20 -9.16 2.87
CA TYR A 109 -9.93 -7.97 2.40
C TYR A 109 -9.01 -7.01 1.62
N SER A 110 -7.80 -6.75 2.12
CA SER A 110 -6.83 -5.91 1.43
C SER A 110 -6.41 -6.49 0.08
N LEU A 111 -6.15 -7.80 0.00
CA LEU A 111 -5.82 -8.45 -1.28
C LEU A 111 -6.97 -8.33 -2.30
N ASP A 112 -8.19 -8.61 -1.88
CA ASP A 112 -9.38 -8.49 -2.73
C ASP A 112 -9.64 -7.05 -3.16
N SER A 113 -9.41 -6.09 -2.26
CA SER A 113 -9.57 -4.67 -2.55
C SER A 113 -8.57 -4.18 -3.58
N VAL A 114 -7.30 -4.62 -3.51
CA VAL A 114 -6.29 -4.31 -4.52
C VAL A 114 -6.66 -4.89 -5.88
N ASN A 115 -7.22 -6.10 -5.94
CA ASN A 115 -7.67 -6.70 -7.19
C ASN A 115 -8.84 -5.90 -7.80
N ARG A 116 -9.87 -5.58 -7.01
CA ARG A 116 -11.02 -4.77 -7.47
C ARG A 116 -10.58 -3.37 -7.90
N LEU A 117 -9.63 -2.77 -7.16
CA LEU A 117 -9.05 -1.49 -7.53
C LEU A 117 -8.35 -1.57 -8.88
N GLY A 118 -7.63 -2.66 -9.14
CA GLY A 118 -6.97 -2.91 -10.43
C GLY A 118 -7.98 -2.93 -11.57
N GLU A 119 -9.05 -3.71 -11.44
CA GLU A 119 -10.10 -3.82 -12.45
C GLU A 119 -10.82 -2.49 -12.69
N ASN A 120 -11.21 -1.79 -11.62
CA ASN A 120 -11.87 -0.50 -11.73
C ASN A 120 -10.96 0.57 -12.34
N GLY A 121 -9.71 0.64 -11.88
CA GLY A 121 -8.73 1.61 -12.37
C GLY A 121 -8.33 1.36 -13.83
N ALA A 122 -8.28 0.11 -14.26
CA ALA A 122 -8.01 -0.24 -15.64
C ALA A 122 -9.02 0.42 -16.62
N ASN A 123 -10.28 0.62 -16.19
CA ASN A 123 -11.30 1.27 -17.02
C ASN A 123 -11.00 2.73 -17.34
N LEU A 124 -10.11 3.40 -16.59
CA LEU A 124 -9.65 4.76 -16.87
C LEU A 124 -8.65 4.81 -18.03
N ILE A 125 -7.97 3.68 -18.30
CA ILE A 125 -6.92 3.60 -19.32
C ILE A 125 -7.55 3.17 -20.63
N ARG A 126 -7.69 4.11 -21.57
CA ARG A 126 -8.20 3.83 -22.92
C ARG A 126 -7.10 3.23 -23.77
N ASP A 127 -7.51 2.58 -24.85
CA ASP A 127 -6.53 2.09 -25.85
C ASP A 127 -5.79 3.28 -26.49
N GLY A 128 -4.48 3.18 -26.57
CA GLY A 128 -3.60 4.28 -27.03
C GLY A 128 -3.24 5.32 -25.97
N ALA A 129 -3.75 5.22 -24.73
CA ALA A 129 -3.51 6.22 -23.71
C ALA A 129 -2.03 6.35 -23.30
N SER A 130 -1.59 7.58 -23.02
CA SER A 130 -0.33 7.90 -22.37
C SER A 130 -0.59 8.29 -20.91
N VAL A 131 -0.06 7.53 -19.97
CA VAL A 131 -0.32 7.70 -18.54
C VAL A 131 0.96 8.13 -17.82
N LEU A 132 0.89 9.15 -16.98
CA LEU A 132 1.98 9.51 -16.08
C LEU A 132 1.76 8.87 -14.71
N MET A 133 2.81 8.25 -14.17
CA MET A 133 2.82 7.72 -12.82
C MET A 133 3.97 8.30 -11.99
N HIS A 134 3.75 8.42 -10.69
CA HIS A 134 4.76 8.84 -9.72
C HIS A 134 4.82 7.86 -8.55
N SER A 135 6.05 7.42 -8.23
CA SER A 135 6.34 6.43 -7.20
C SER A 135 5.83 5.01 -7.53
N TYR A 136 6.05 4.10 -6.61
CA TYR A 136 5.60 2.72 -6.68
C TYR A 136 4.54 2.44 -5.62
N SER A 137 3.46 1.81 -6.02
CA SER A 137 2.52 1.20 -5.10
C SER A 137 1.94 -0.08 -5.71
N SER A 138 1.63 -1.08 -4.87
CA SER A 138 0.99 -2.31 -5.33
C SER A 138 -0.41 -2.04 -5.90
N ALA A 139 -1.15 -1.09 -5.32
CA ALA A 139 -2.43 -0.62 -5.81
C ALA A 139 -2.32 -0.04 -7.22
N LEU A 140 -1.33 0.84 -7.46
CA LEU A 140 -1.08 1.42 -8.77
C LEU A 140 -0.67 0.35 -9.79
N MET A 141 0.20 -0.59 -9.40
CA MET A 141 0.61 -1.69 -10.27
C MET A 141 -0.54 -2.64 -10.62
N SER A 142 -1.52 -2.83 -9.72
CA SER A 142 -2.70 -3.65 -10.03
C SER A 142 -3.53 -3.04 -11.17
N VAL A 143 -3.66 -1.71 -11.22
CA VAL A 143 -4.35 -1.00 -12.32
C VAL A 143 -3.67 -1.25 -13.67
N PHE A 144 -2.37 -1.06 -13.76
CA PHE A 144 -1.63 -1.26 -15.01
C PHE A 144 -1.58 -2.72 -15.43
N THR A 145 -1.42 -3.63 -14.46
CA THR A 145 -1.44 -5.07 -14.74
C THR A 145 -2.82 -5.52 -15.27
N ALA A 146 -3.90 -5.03 -14.66
CA ALA A 146 -5.26 -5.34 -15.12
C ALA A 146 -5.51 -4.79 -16.54
N ALA A 147 -5.12 -3.53 -16.81
CA ALA A 147 -5.24 -2.94 -18.14
C ALA A 147 -4.45 -3.73 -19.20
N ALA A 148 -3.21 -4.13 -18.90
CA ALA A 148 -2.39 -4.94 -19.81
C ALA A 148 -2.99 -6.33 -20.06
N ARG A 149 -3.49 -7.00 -19.02
CA ARG A 149 -4.18 -8.31 -19.14
C ARG A 149 -5.47 -8.25 -19.93
N GLN A 150 -6.17 -7.11 -19.89
CA GLN A 150 -7.34 -6.83 -20.74
C GLN A 150 -6.97 -6.54 -22.19
N GLY A 151 -5.69 -6.60 -22.57
CA GLY A 151 -5.20 -6.38 -23.92
C GLY A 151 -5.10 -4.91 -24.33
N ARG A 152 -5.28 -3.96 -23.40
CA ARG A 152 -5.22 -2.52 -23.71
C ARG A 152 -3.79 -2.12 -24.07
N LYS A 153 -3.68 -1.31 -25.13
CA LYS A 153 -2.42 -0.72 -25.57
C LYS A 153 -2.29 0.66 -24.95
N PHE A 154 -1.27 0.87 -24.15
CA PHE A 154 -1.01 2.16 -23.50
C PHE A 154 0.49 2.30 -23.24
N SER A 155 0.94 3.51 -22.94
CA SER A 155 2.32 3.80 -22.56
C SER A 155 2.36 4.49 -21.21
N LEU A 156 3.50 4.35 -20.53
CA LEU A 156 3.71 4.96 -19.22
C LEU A 156 4.91 5.89 -19.22
N THR A 157 4.71 7.07 -18.66
CA THR A 157 5.79 7.97 -18.24
C THR A 157 5.96 7.80 -16.74
N CYS A 158 7.10 7.25 -16.32
CA CYS A 158 7.41 6.98 -14.90
C CYS A 158 8.45 7.98 -14.42
N THR A 159 8.14 8.79 -13.40
CA THR A 159 9.15 9.61 -12.74
C THR A 159 10.10 8.74 -11.92
N GLU A 160 11.34 9.15 -11.68
CA GLU A 160 12.30 8.35 -10.89
C GLU A 160 11.93 8.24 -9.41
N SER A 161 11.17 9.18 -8.87
CA SER A 161 10.68 9.22 -7.49
C SER A 161 11.79 9.22 -6.44
N ARG A 162 12.52 10.35 -6.40
CA ARG A 162 13.59 10.56 -5.40
C ARG A 162 13.05 10.56 -3.96
N PRO A 163 13.87 10.23 -2.93
CA PRO A 163 15.27 9.83 -3.04
C PRO A 163 15.47 8.34 -3.37
N LEU A 164 14.50 7.46 -3.12
CA LEU A 164 14.66 6.00 -3.16
C LEU A 164 14.53 5.39 -4.57
N ARG A 165 14.00 6.16 -5.53
CA ARG A 165 13.80 5.73 -6.93
C ARG A 165 12.93 4.48 -7.06
N GLU A 166 11.85 4.38 -6.28
CA GLU A 166 10.98 3.21 -6.21
C GLU A 166 10.33 2.87 -7.56
N SER A 167 10.11 3.85 -8.43
CA SER A 167 9.56 3.62 -9.77
C SER A 167 10.41 2.70 -10.65
N ARG A 168 11.67 2.44 -10.29
CA ARG A 168 12.48 1.40 -10.98
C ARG A 168 11.88 0.00 -10.85
N VAL A 169 11.24 -0.29 -9.73
CA VAL A 169 10.53 -1.57 -9.53
C VAL A 169 9.32 -1.63 -10.45
N ALA A 170 8.54 -0.53 -10.51
CA ALA A 170 7.41 -0.44 -11.42
C ALA A 170 7.83 -0.62 -12.88
N ALA A 171 8.89 0.08 -13.31
CA ALA A 171 9.37 0.01 -14.69
C ALA A 171 9.76 -1.42 -15.10
N LYS A 172 10.40 -2.19 -14.22
CA LYS A 172 10.73 -3.60 -14.47
C LYS A 172 9.48 -4.48 -14.67
N ILE A 173 8.50 -4.35 -13.76
CA ILE A 173 7.24 -5.12 -13.85
C ILE A 173 6.50 -4.77 -15.14
N LEU A 174 6.44 -3.50 -15.51
CA LEU A 174 5.78 -3.03 -16.72
C LEU A 174 6.47 -3.51 -18.00
N GLN A 175 7.80 -3.58 -17.97
CA GLN A 175 8.58 -4.15 -19.06
C GLN A 175 8.27 -5.64 -19.26
N GLU A 176 8.13 -6.42 -18.19
CA GLU A 176 7.69 -7.81 -18.25
C GLU A 176 6.27 -7.98 -18.85
N LEU A 177 5.42 -6.97 -18.67
CA LEU A 177 4.08 -6.89 -19.25
C LEU A 177 4.07 -6.30 -20.66
N HIS A 178 5.24 -6.04 -21.25
CA HIS A 178 5.40 -5.42 -22.58
C HIS A 178 4.72 -4.05 -22.71
N VAL A 179 4.58 -3.30 -21.61
CA VAL A 179 4.08 -1.93 -21.63
C VAL A 179 5.26 -0.97 -21.89
N PRO A 180 5.20 -0.12 -22.93
CA PRO A 180 6.23 0.88 -23.18
C PRO A 180 6.38 1.85 -22.02
N VAL A 181 7.60 2.04 -21.50
CA VAL A 181 7.89 2.91 -20.36
C VAL A 181 8.95 3.94 -20.73
N THR A 182 8.61 5.20 -20.55
CA THR A 182 9.56 6.33 -20.54
C THR A 182 9.90 6.65 -19.10
N TYR A 183 11.16 6.49 -18.71
CA TYR A 183 11.62 6.76 -17.35
C TYR A 183 12.31 8.12 -17.30
N ILE A 184 11.79 9.03 -16.47
CA ILE A 184 12.21 10.44 -16.42
C ILE A 184 12.66 10.84 -15.02
N THR A 185 13.42 11.93 -14.91
CA THR A 185 13.70 12.56 -13.61
C THR A 185 12.45 13.29 -13.10
N ASP A 186 12.34 13.48 -11.79
CA ASP A 186 11.20 14.19 -11.18
C ASP A 186 11.13 15.65 -11.68
N ALA A 187 12.26 16.26 -11.99
CA ALA A 187 12.34 17.63 -12.52
C ALA A 187 11.83 17.78 -13.96
N SER A 188 11.77 16.68 -14.73
CA SER A 188 11.38 16.71 -16.15
C SER A 188 9.87 16.61 -16.38
N VAL A 189 9.06 16.50 -15.33
CA VAL A 189 7.61 16.26 -15.45
C VAL A 189 6.92 17.27 -16.35
N TRP A 190 7.32 18.54 -16.31
CA TRP A 190 6.72 19.59 -17.14
C TRP A 190 6.84 19.32 -18.64
N GLU A 191 7.97 18.79 -19.07
CA GLU A 191 8.24 18.50 -20.50
C GLU A 191 7.34 17.37 -21.03
N PHE A 192 7.03 16.40 -20.17
CA PHE A 192 6.24 15.21 -20.55
C PHE A 192 4.75 15.34 -20.26
N MET A 193 4.34 16.21 -19.34
CA MET A 193 2.95 16.38 -18.92
C MET A 193 1.99 16.69 -20.07
N PRO A 194 2.31 17.57 -21.05
CA PRO A 194 1.39 17.89 -22.16
C PRO A 194 1.04 16.66 -23.00
N ALA A 195 1.97 15.70 -23.15
CA ALA A 195 1.78 14.49 -23.94
C ALA A 195 1.02 13.38 -23.21
N CYS A 196 0.81 13.50 -21.89
CA CYS A 196 0.04 12.55 -21.11
C CYS A 196 -1.45 12.81 -21.21
N ASP A 197 -2.27 11.76 -21.22
CA ASP A 197 -3.73 11.86 -21.19
C ASP A 197 -4.27 11.96 -19.78
N LEU A 198 -3.67 11.22 -18.83
CA LEU A 198 -4.06 11.19 -17.44
C LEU A 198 -2.86 10.87 -16.53
N ILE A 199 -3.02 11.21 -15.27
CA ILE A 199 -2.06 10.92 -14.22
C ILE A 199 -2.71 9.96 -13.21
N ILE A 200 -2.00 8.86 -12.84
CA ILE A 200 -2.46 7.96 -11.79
C ILE A 200 -1.34 7.84 -10.75
N MET A 201 -1.67 8.10 -9.49
CA MET A 201 -0.74 8.04 -8.36
C MET A 201 -1.36 7.23 -7.21
N GLY A 202 -0.53 6.74 -6.30
CA GLY A 202 -0.99 6.09 -5.07
C GLY A 202 -1.27 7.08 -3.95
N ALA A 203 -1.59 6.55 -2.76
CA ALA A 203 -1.66 7.31 -1.52
C ALA A 203 -1.00 6.52 -0.37
N ASP A 204 -0.33 7.24 0.53
CA ASP A 204 0.11 6.75 1.83
C ASP A 204 -1.00 6.94 2.86
N THR A 205 -1.73 8.05 2.75
CA THR A 205 -2.86 8.41 3.60
C THR A 205 -3.86 9.26 2.83
N ILE A 206 -5.14 9.01 3.04
CA ILE A 206 -6.23 9.89 2.66
C ILE A 206 -6.82 10.46 3.95
N ALA A 207 -6.79 11.78 4.11
CA ALA A 207 -7.30 12.47 5.27
C ALA A 207 -8.85 12.60 5.21
N TRP A 208 -9.46 12.93 6.35
CA TRP A 208 -10.93 13.04 6.46
C TRP A 208 -11.53 14.14 5.57
N ASP A 209 -10.76 15.17 5.20
CA ASP A 209 -11.16 16.24 4.29
C ASP A 209 -10.93 15.89 2.80
N GLY A 210 -10.48 14.66 2.51
CA GLY A 210 -10.16 14.18 1.17
C GLY A 210 -8.77 14.55 0.67
N SER A 211 -7.96 15.26 1.44
CA SER A 211 -6.58 15.52 1.06
C SER A 211 -5.74 14.24 1.11
N VAL A 212 -4.75 14.17 0.24
CA VAL A 212 -3.92 12.98 0.03
C VAL A 212 -2.47 13.26 0.39
N ALA A 213 -1.93 12.49 1.32
CA ALA A 213 -0.49 12.39 1.55
C ALA A 213 0.08 11.23 0.75
N ASN A 214 1.16 11.49 0.01
CA ASN A 214 1.83 10.51 -0.84
C ASN A 214 3.31 10.88 -0.99
N LYS A 215 4.04 10.14 -1.81
CA LYS A 215 5.42 10.40 -2.16
C LYS A 215 5.67 11.89 -2.46
N MET A 216 6.80 12.42 -1.96
CA MET A 216 7.28 13.77 -2.27
C MET A 216 7.32 13.99 -3.79
N GLY A 217 6.76 15.11 -4.25
CA GLY A 217 6.57 15.43 -5.66
C GLY A 217 5.10 15.34 -6.11
N THR A 218 4.25 14.60 -5.40
CA THR A 218 2.83 14.43 -5.76
C THR A 218 2.08 15.77 -5.89
N ALA A 219 2.26 16.68 -4.92
CA ALA A 219 1.61 18.00 -4.97
C ALA A 219 2.06 18.83 -6.19
N LEU A 220 3.37 18.82 -6.49
CA LEU A 220 3.90 19.51 -7.68
C LEU A 220 3.32 18.91 -8.96
N ILE A 221 3.31 17.58 -9.09
CA ILE A 221 2.76 16.90 -10.26
C ILE A 221 1.27 17.22 -10.43
N SER A 222 0.50 17.25 -9.34
CA SER A 222 -0.92 17.61 -9.36
C SER A 222 -1.15 19.05 -9.82
N GLN A 223 -0.31 20.00 -9.38
CA GLN A 223 -0.38 21.39 -9.84
C GLN A 223 -0.04 21.51 -11.33
N LEU A 224 1.00 20.82 -11.81
CA LEU A 224 1.35 20.80 -13.23
C LEU A 224 0.24 20.16 -14.08
N ALA A 225 -0.37 19.08 -13.58
CA ALA A 225 -1.52 18.45 -14.24
C ALA A 225 -2.69 19.42 -14.36
N GLN A 226 -2.99 20.20 -13.33
CA GLN A 226 -4.03 21.23 -13.36
C GLN A 226 -3.72 22.32 -14.41
N CYS A 227 -2.48 22.80 -14.46
CA CYS A 227 -2.06 23.76 -15.48
C CYS A 227 -2.25 23.23 -16.90
N CYS A 228 -1.98 21.94 -17.12
CA CYS A 228 -2.17 21.27 -18.40
C CYS A 228 -3.59 20.70 -18.61
N ARG A 229 -4.52 20.93 -17.67
CA ARG A 229 -5.90 20.40 -17.69
C ARG A 229 -5.97 18.88 -17.84
N LYS A 230 -5.06 18.17 -17.18
CA LYS A 230 -4.99 16.71 -17.18
C LYS A 230 -5.66 16.15 -15.95
N PRO A 231 -6.49 15.09 -16.07
CA PRO A 231 -7.11 14.46 -14.92
C PRO A 231 -6.07 13.72 -14.08
N VAL A 232 -6.22 13.83 -12.74
CA VAL A 232 -5.41 13.15 -11.74
C VAL A 232 -6.30 12.17 -10.98
N TYR A 233 -5.89 10.92 -10.91
CA TYR A 233 -6.57 9.87 -10.16
C TYR A 233 -5.66 9.32 -9.07
N ILE A 234 -6.26 9.03 -7.92
CA ILE A 234 -5.56 8.40 -6.80
C ILE A 234 -6.03 6.96 -6.66
N ALA A 235 -5.10 6.02 -6.84
CA ALA A 235 -5.34 4.59 -6.68
C ALA A 235 -5.03 4.17 -5.24
N SER A 236 -6.07 3.94 -4.44
CA SER A 236 -5.96 3.55 -3.03
C SER A 236 -7.09 2.61 -2.64
N GLU A 237 -6.82 1.70 -1.71
CA GLU A 237 -7.85 0.95 -1.00
C GLU A 237 -8.34 1.76 0.21
N LEU A 238 -9.55 1.46 0.67
CA LEU A 238 -10.16 2.09 1.84
C LEU A 238 -10.47 1.01 2.89
N TYR A 239 -9.86 1.08 4.07
CA TYR A 239 -10.21 0.35 5.29
C TYR A 239 -9.67 1.04 6.54
#